data_c97eadda7f929ad45758de614c759767
#
_entry.id   c97eadda7f929ad45758de614c759767
#
_cell.length_a   1.000
_cell.length_b   1.000
_cell.length_c   1.000
_cell.angle_alpha   90.00
_cell.angle_beta   90.00
_cell.angle_gamma   90.00
#
_symmetry.space_group_name_H-M   'P 1'
#
loop_
_entity.id
_entity.type
_entity.pdbx_description
1 polymer ?
#
loop_
_entity_poly.entity_id
_entity_poly.type
_entity_poly.pdbx_seq_one_letter_code
_entity_poly.pdbx_strand_id
1 'polypeptide(L)'
;QAKKKVDMTLCLSDLGGRTDAFEVVARLKSKGWRVEWRDHHVWDERFFEDIKSVVDYLRVDRELCACEIVYTDLLEGDAIAKEVAAIGRDRDFWINNDPRSEVLSTAISDDKSREEIALKLSRGAFAGAEIEAMYALQIGRKNLAISKAIRKSVLLGHTAVTTSNGFTSDVAARLRDEYHSTTELILRENGIFSVRTVAPVSNQIAMLFNGGGHPHAAGGNLSFTRRDQIGFKLVGYRLAKVRKLIEAASRFDHS
;
A
#
# COMPACT_ATOMS: atom_id res chain seq x y z
N GLN A 1 -18.80 32.07 -28.10
CA GLN A 1 -19.39 30.80 -27.66
C GLN A 1 -18.76 30.47 -26.29
N ALA A 2 -19.53 30.58 -25.21
CA ALA A 2 -19.09 30.17 -23.88
C ALA A 2 -18.85 28.65 -23.90
N LYS A 3 -17.60 28.24 -23.67
CA LYS A 3 -17.27 26.82 -23.47
C LYS A 3 -18.13 26.32 -22.32
N LYS A 4 -18.99 25.33 -22.58
CA LYS A 4 -19.76 24.62 -21.56
C LYS A 4 -18.78 24.16 -20.48
N LYS A 5 -18.90 24.70 -19.25
CA LYS A 5 -18.09 24.29 -18.11
C LYS A 5 -18.50 22.84 -17.83
N VAL A 6 -17.60 21.92 -18.07
CA VAL A 6 -17.84 20.50 -17.73
C VAL A 6 -17.64 20.41 -16.22
N ASP A 7 -18.72 20.17 -15.48
CA ASP A 7 -18.66 19.90 -14.03
C ASP A 7 -18.06 18.51 -13.82
N MET A 8 -16.72 18.45 -13.79
CA MET A 8 -15.99 17.23 -13.55
C MET A 8 -15.40 17.24 -12.13
N THR A 9 -15.65 16.19 -11.38
CA THR A 9 -15.06 15.96 -10.07
C THR A 9 -14.08 14.79 -10.14
N LEU A 10 -12.85 15.00 -9.66
CA LEU A 10 -11.90 13.94 -9.40
C LEU A 10 -11.95 13.63 -7.91
N CYS A 11 -12.35 12.41 -7.57
CA CYS A 11 -12.27 11.88 -6.22
C CYS A 11 -11.02 11.00 -6.11
N LEU A 12 -10.11 11.35 -5.21
CA LEU A 12 -8.94 10.55 -4.84
C LEU A 12 -9.20 9.92 -3.49
N SER A 13 -8.87 8.62 -3.36
CA SER A 13 -8.97 7.91 -2.09
C SER A 13 -7.83 6.91 -1.97
N ASP A 14 -7.32 6.71 -0.74
CA ASP A 14 -6.27 5.73 -0.42
C ASP A 14 -4.98 5.95 -1.24
N LEU A 15 -4.63 7.19 -1.42
CA LEU A 15 -3.43 7.59 -2.14
C LEU A 15 -2.63 8.56 -1.28
N GLY A 16 -1.52 8.07 -0.73
CA GLY A 16 -0.60 8.86 0.10
C GLY A 16 -0.03 10.06 -0.66
N GLY A 17 0.20 11.13 0.07
CA GLY A 17 0.72 12.39 -0.47
C GLY A 17 2.08 12.21 -1.17
N ARG A 18 2.19 12.69 -2.40
CA ARG A 18 3.42 12.70 -3.20
C ARG A 18 3.68 14.10 -3.74
N THR A 19 4.93 14.52 -3.70
CA THR A 19 5.32 15.88 -4.11
C THR A 19 4.95 16.23 -5.56
N ASP A 20 4.91 15.23 -6.46
CA ASP A 20 4.51 15.39 -7.86
C ASP A 20 2.98 15.55 -8.05
N ALA A 21 2.18 15.19 -7.04
CA ALA A 21 0.73 15.29 -7.13
C ALA A 21 0.23 16.75 -7.12
N PHE A 22 0.94 17.67 -6.48
CA PHE A 22 0.57 19.08 -6.44
C PHE A 22 0.43 19.69 -7.85
N GLU A 23 1.40 19.47 -8.72
CA GLU A 23 1.37 19.99 -10.11
C GLU A 23 0.19 19.40 -10.89
N VAL A 24 -0.10 18.10 -10.70
CA VAL A 24 -1.23 17.44 -11.36
C VAL A 24 -2.55 18.02 -10.89
N VAL A 25 -2.74 18.19 -9.58
CA VAL A 25 -3.94 18.78 -8.98
C VAL A 25 -4.12 20.23 -9.45
N ALA A 26 -3.08 21.07 -9.36
CA ALA A 26 -3.13 22.47 -9.79
C ALA A 26 -3.49 22.59 -11.28
N ARG A 27 -2.99 21.69 -12.12
CA ARG A 27 -3.35 21.63 -13.54
C ARG A 27 -4.80 21.23 -13.77
N LEU A 28 -5.36 20.33 -12.98
CA LEU A 28 -6.78 19.96 -13.06
C LEU A 28 -7.66 21.10 -12.60
N LYS A 29 -7.29 21.77 -11.52
CA LYS A 29 -7.98 22.97 -11.01
C LYS A 29 -8.01 24.10 -12.06
N SER A 30 -6.90 24.35 -12.75
CA SER A 30 -6.84 25.36 -13.81
C SER A 30 -7.77 25.06 -15.01
N LYS A 31 -8.16 23.79 -15.18
CA LYS A 31 -9.13 23.34 -16.17
C LYS A 31 -10.58 23.36 -15.67
N GLY A 32 -10.81 23.80 -14.43
CA GLY A 32 -12.13 23.90 -13.83
C GLY A 32 -12.65 22.62 -13.19
N TRP A 33 -11.79 21.64 -12.94
CA TRP A 33 -12.18 20.43 -12.22
C TRP A 33 -12.36 20.71 -10.72
N ARG A 34 -13.33 20.04 -10.11
CA ARG A 34 -13.40 19.87 -8.67
C ARG A 34 -12.49 18.71 -8.28
N VAL A 35 -11.70 18.86 -7.22
CA VAL A 35 -10.78 17.81 -6.71
C VAL A 35 -11.06 17.57 -5.24
N GLU A 36 -11.36 16.34 -4.88
CA GLU A 36 -11.58 15.90 -3.51
C GLU A 36 -10.61 14.77 -3.19
N TRP A 37 -9.98 14.82 -2.00
CA TRP A 37 -9.00 13.84 -1.58
C TRP A 37 -9.31 13.33 -0.17
N ARG A 38 -9.41 12.00 -0.04
CA ARG A 38 -9.64 11.29 1.22
C ARG A 38 -8.54 10.26 1.42
N ASP A 39 -7.81 10.37 2.52
CA ASP A 39 -6.64 9.51 2.74
C ASP A 39 -6.42 9.26 4.24
N HIS A 40 -5.61 8.26 4.56
CA HIS A 40 -5.25 7.90 5.93
C HIS A 40 -3.74 7.70 6.14
N HIS A 41 -2.95 7.89 5.11
CA HIS A 41 -1.49 7.82 5.19
C HIS A 41 -0.90 8.95 6.03
N VAL A 42 0.35 8.79 6.43
CA VAL A 42 1.14 9.88 7.01
C VAL A 42 1.60 10.80 5.89
N TRP A 43 1.19 12.06 5.96
CA TRP A 43 1.58 13.10 5.02
C TRP A 43 2.66 13.98 5.63
N ASP A 44 3.58 14.45 4.81
CA ASP A 44 4.46 15.55 5.15
C ASP A 44 3.63 16.83 5.38
N GLU A 45 3.93 17.58 6.44
CA GLU A 45 3.12 18.75 6.84
C GLU A 45 3.09 19.82 5.75
N ARG A 46 4.22 20.09 5.11
CA ARG A 46 4.29 21.07 4.02
C ARG A 46 3.46 20.62 2.84
N PHE A 47 3.56 19.35 2.46
CA PHE A 47 2.77 18.78 1.37
C PHE A 47 1.26 18.84 1.68
N PHE A 48 0.87 18.56 2.93
CA PHE A 48 -0.52 18.66 3.37
C PHE A 48 -1.07 20.08 3.18
N GLU A 49 -0.35 21.11 3.64
CA GLU A 49 -0.78 22.50 3.48
C GLU A 49 -0.79 22.94 2.00
N ASP A 50 0.19 22.53 1.20
CA ASP A 50 0.24 22.82 -0.22
C ASP A 50 -1.02 22.23 -0.94
N ILE A 51 -1.35 20.97 -0.72
CA ILE A 51 -2.52 20.32 -1.32
C ILE A 51 -3.82 20.93 -0.81
N LYS A 52 -3.94 21.18 0.50
CA LYS A 52 -5.11 21.80 1.12
C LYS A 52 -5.45 23.15 0.49
N SER A 53 -4.43 23.90 0.06
CA SER A 53 -4.63 25.21 -0.59
C SER A 53 -5.24 25.13 -2.00
N VAL A 54 -5.21 23.98 -2.66
CA VAL A 54 -5.61 23.83 -4.08
C VAL A 54 -6.77 22.88 -4.31
N VAL A 55 -7.06 21.94 -3.40
CA VAL A 55 -8.21 21.03 -3.53
C VAL A 55 -9.51 21.65 -3.00
N ASP A 56 -10.65 21.13 -3.43
CA ASP A 56 -11.95 21.58 -2.93
C ASP A 56 -12.36 20.91 -1.64
N TYR A 57 -11.82 19.72 -1.39
CA TYR A 57 -12.02 18.97 -0.16
C TYR A 57 -10.78 18.12 0.15
N LEU A 58 -10.33 18.15 1.40
CA LEU A 58 -9.25 17.29 1.91
C LEU A 58 -9.64 16.74 3.27
N ARG A 59 -9.61 15.44 3.41
CA ARG A 59 -9.68 14.75 4.70
C ARG A 59 -8.55 13.73 4.78
N VAL A 60 -7.69 13.90 5.77
CA VAL A 60 -6.66 12.92 6.15
C VAL A 60 -6.94 12.50 7.59
N ASP A 61 -7.31 11.25 7.79
CA ASP A 61 -7.75 10.71 9.08
C ASP A 61 -7.06 9.37 9.34
N ARG A 62 -6.16 9.33 10.28
CA ARG A 62 -5.29 8.18 10.55
C ARG A 62 -5.93 7.09 11.43
N GLU A 63 -7.08 7.41 12.04
CA GLU A 63 -7.83 6.46 12.88
C GLU A 63 -8.79 5.59 12.05
N LEU A 64 -9.07 6.01 10.82
CA LEU A 64 -9.95 5.32 9.88
C LEU A 64 -9.13 4.80 8.68
N CYS A 65 -9.56 3.70 8.08
CA CYS A 65 -9.06 3.34 6.76
C CYS A 65 -9.75 4.18 5.67
N ALA A 66 -9.18 4.24 4.48
CA ALA A 66 -9.73 5.04 3.38
C ALA A 66 -11.18 4.66 3.02
N CYS A 67 -11.53 3.37 3.11
CA CYS A 67 -12.92 2.91 2.89
C CYS A 67 -13.89 3.48 3.94
N GLU A 68 -13.49 3.57 5.20
CA GLU A 68 -14.32 4.17 6.27
C GLU A 68 -14.50 5.67 6.06
N ILE A 69 -13.45 6.37 5.65
CA ILE A 69 -13.53 7.80 5.33
C ILE A 69 -14.51 8.05 4.18
N VAL A 70 -14.43 7.25 3.11
CA VAL A 70 -15.37 7.34 1.99
C VAL A 70 -16.79 7.03 2.43
N TYR A 71 -16.99 5.97 3.24
CA TYR A 71 -18.30 5.63 3.80
C TYR A 71 -18.88 6.78 4.61
N THR A 72 -18.14 7.32 5.57
CA THR A 72 -18.62 8.38 6.46
C THR A 72 -18.90 9.69 5.74
N ASP A 73 -18.14 10.03 4.70
CA ASP A 73 -18.28 11.30 4.00
C ASP A 73 -19.34 11.28 2.89
N LEU A 74 -19.53 10.14 2.22
CA LEU A 74 -20.29 10.10 0.96
C LEU A 74 -21.47 9.12 1.00
N LEU A 75 -21.43 8.10 1.86
CA LEU A 75 -22.35 6.96 1.82
C LEU A 75 -22.90 6.61 3.20
N GLU A 76 -22.87 7.55 4.15
CA GLU A 76 -23.39 7.33 5.49
C GLU A 76 -24.85 6.87 5.45
N GLY A 77 -25.14 5.75 6.14
CA GLY A 77 -26.45 5.11 6.13
C GLY A 77 -26.62 4.00 5.08
N ASP A 78 -25.74 3.88 4.10
CA ASP A 78 -25.74 2.74 3.17
C ASP A 78 -25.16 1.49 3.85
N ALA A 79 -25.98 0.46 3.99
CA ALA A 79 -25.60 -0.79 4.67
C ALA A 79 -24.51 -1.58 3.92
N ILE A 80 -24.54 -1.53 2.58
CA ILE A 80 -23.54 -2.20 1.73
C ILE A 80 -22.20 -1.49 1.86
N ALA A 81 -22.18 -0.16 1.76
CA ALA A 81 -20.96 0.63 1.91
C ALA A 81 -20.35 0.46 3.31
N LYS A 82 -21.18 0.38 4.37
CA LYS A 82 -20.73 0.11 5.72
C LYS A 82 -20.01 -1.23 5.84
N GLU A 83 -20.55 -2.28 5.22
CA GLU A 83 -19.97 -3.60 5.22
C GLU A 83 -18.65 -3.64 4.44
N VAL A 84 -18.60 -2.99 3.26
CA VAL A 84 -17.35 -2.83 2.49
C VAL A 84 -16.29 -2.13 3.33
N ALA A 85 -16.65 -1.05 4.04
CA ALA A 85 -15.73 -0.32 4.90
C ALA A 85 -15.18 -1.18 6.04
N ALA A 86 -16.03 -1.99 6.68
CA ALA A 86 -15.64 -2.90 7.77
C ALA A 86 -14.64 -3.98 7.28
N ILE A 87 -14.91 -4.60 6.13
CA ILE A 87 -14.01 -5.59 5.51
C ILE A 87 -12.69 -4.93 5.09
N GLY A 88 -12.77 -3.70 4.52
CA GLY A 88 -11.60 -2.92 4.15
C GLY A 88 -10.71 -2.62 5.35
N ARG A 89 -11.30 -2.16 6.47
CA ARG A 89 -10.61 -1.92 7.73
C ARG A 89 -9.88 -3.16 8.26
N ASP A 90 -10.57 -4.30 8.25
CA ASP A 90 -10.00 -5.56 8.73
C ASP A 90 -8.70 -5.91 8.00
N ARG A 91 -8.67 -5.69 6.69
CA ARG A 91 -7.49 -5.98 5.88
C ARG A 91 -6.41 -4.90 5.97
N ASP A 92 -6.78 -3.64 5.97
CA ASP A 92 -5.85 -2.52 5.92
C ASP A 92 -5.06 -2.37 7.24
N PHE A 93 -5.74 -2.49 8.37
CA PHE A 93 -5.10 -2.51 9.69
C PHE A 93 -4.57 -3.88 10.12
N TRP A 94 -4.64 -4.89 9.22
CA TRP A 94 -4.14 -6.24 9.47
C TRP A 94 -4.77 -6.90 10.70
N ILE A 95 -6.07 -6.64 10.93
CA ILE A 95 -6.82 -7.19 12.08
C ILE A 95 -7.04 -8.70 11.90
N ASN A 96 -7.40 -9.12 10.67
CA ASN A 96 -7.59 -10.50 10.24
C ASN A 96 -8.65 -11.27 11.06
N ASN A 97 -9.72 -10.59 11.47
CA ASN A 97 -10.86 -11.19 12.18
C ASN A 97 -11.98 -11.61 11.23
N ASP A 98 -12.09 -10.97 10.07
CA ASP A 98 -13.08 -11.29 9.04
C ASP A 98 -12.44 -12.12 7.92
N PRO A 99 -12.81 -13.42 7.78
CA PRO A 99 -12.22 -14.27 6.73
C PRO A 99 -12.49 -13.75 5.31
N ARG A 100 -13.52 -12.93 5.10
CA ARG A 100 -13.81 -12.33 3.80
C ARG A 100 -12.74 -11.32 3.39
N SER A 101 -12.09 -10.66 4.34
CA SER A 101 -11.03 -9.69 4.05
C SER A 101 -9.83 -10.34 3.36
N GLU A 102 -9.44 -11.52 3.81
CA GLU A 102 -8.39 -12.33 3.17
C GLU A 102 -8.81 -12.83 1.80
N VAL A 103 -10.02 -13.38 1.67
CA VAL A 103 -10.55 -13.89 0.40
C VAL A 103 -10.62 -12.78 -0.64
N LEU A 104 -11.25 -11.67 -0.30
CA LEU A 104 -11.42 -10.53 -1.23
C LEU A 104 -10.09 -9.90 -1.58
N SER A 105 -9.21 -9.61 -0.62
CA SER A 105 -7.91 -9.00 -0.89
C SER A 105 -7.01 -9.88 -1.78
N THR A 106 -7.09 -11.19 -1.61
CA THR A 106 -6.36 -12.13 -2.46
C THR A 106 -6.98 -12.18 -3.86
N ALA A 107 -8.30 -12.23 -3.97
CA ALA A 107 -9.00 -12.28 -5.25
C ALA A 107 -8.76 -11.02 -6.11
N ILE A 108 -8.73 -9.81 -5.49
CA ILE A 108 -8.46 -8.53 -6.19
C ILE A 108 -6.97 -8.28 -6.48
N SER A 109 -6.08 -9.19 -6.11
CA SER A 109 -4.63 -9.04 -6.40
C SER A 109 -4.32 -9.04 -7.90
N ASP A 110 -5.24 -9.51 -8.74
CA ASP A 110 -5.18 -9.44 -10.20
C ASP A 110 -6.06 -8.31 -10.73
N ASP A 111 -5.51 -7.49 -11.63
CA ASP A 111 -6.21 -6.31 -12.18
C ASP A 111 -7.53 -6.67 -12.87
N LYS A 112 -7.62 -7.84 -13.50
CA LYS A 112 -8.82 -8.30 -14.20
C LYS A 112 -9.98 -8.61 -13.26
N SER A 113 -9.68 -9.09 -12.06
CA SER A 113 -10.69 -9.46 -11.06
C SER A 113 -11.22 -8.25 -10.29
N ARG A 114 -10.47 -7.13 -10.25
CA ARG A 114 -10.81 -5.95 -9.44
C ARG A 114 -12.16 -5.34 -9.79
N GLU A 115 -12.37 -5.06 -11.06
CA GLU A 115 -13.61 -4.42 -11.52
C GLU A 115 -14.82 -5.31 -11.28
N GLU A 116 -14.70 -6.60 -11.56
CA GLU A 116 -15.76 -7.56 -11.35
C GLU A 116 -16.13 -7.71 -9.87
N ILE A 117 -15.13 -7.81 -8.98
CA ILE A 117 -15.34 -7.88 -7.53
C ILE A 117 -15.95 -6.56 -7.02
N ALA A 118 -15.46 -5.39 -7.47
CA ALA A 118 -16.03 -4.12 -7.08
C ALA A 118 -17.52 -4.04 -7.44
N LEU A 119 -17.90 -4.52 -8.62
CA LEU A 119 -19.30 -4.58 -9.05
C LEU A 119 -20.14 -5.54 -8.19
N LYS A 120 -19.58 -6.67 -7.75
CA LYS A 120 -20.25 -7.60 -6.84
C LYS A 120 -20.45 -6.99 -5.46
N LEU A 121 -19.41 -6.37 -4.90
CA LEU A 121 -19.48 -5.70 -3.61
C LEU A 121 -20.51 -4.56 -3.61
N SER A 122 -20.59 -3.77 -4.68
CA SER A 122 -21.59 -2.69 -4.80
C SER A 122 -23.04 -3.19 -4.82
N ARG A 123 -23.25 -4.49 -5.04
CA ARG A 123 -24.55 -5.17 -4.98
C ARG A 123 -24.76 -5.97 -3.71
N GLY A 124 -23.84 -5.87 -2.72
CA GLY A 124 -23.91 -6.60 -1.47
C GLY A 124 -23.49 -8.08 -1.56
N ALA A 125 -22.82 -8.47 -2.64
CA ALA A 125 -22.29 -9.83 -2.79
C ALA A 125 -20.85 -9.90 -2.25
N PHE A 126 -20.71 -10.28 -0.99
CA PHE A 126 -19.41 -10.35 -0.29
C PHE A 126 -18.78 -11.76 -0.28
N ALA A 127 -19.49 -12.75 -0.77
CA ALA A 127 -19.06 -14.14 -0.89
C ALA A 127 -19.80 -14.81 -2.07
N GLY A 128 -19.41 -16.03 -2.41
CA GLY A 128 -20.07 -16.85 -3.42
C GLY A 128 -19.10 -17.50 -4.39
N ALA A 129 -19.58 -18.46 -5.16
CA ALA A 129 -18.77 -19.36 -5.98
C ALA A 129 -17.81 -18.62 -6.95
N GLU A 130 -18.22 -17.47 -7.47
CA GLU A 130 -17.38 -16.70 -8.41
C GLU A 130 -16.22 -16.00 -7.68
N ILE A 131 -16.47 -15.42 -6.50
CA ILE A 131 -15.42 -14.83 -5.65
C ILE A 131 -14.44 -15.93 -5.19
N GLU A 132 -14.98 -17.08 -4.79
CA GLU A 132 -14.17 -18.23 -4.38
C GLU A 132 -13.34 -18.79 -5.55
N ALA A 133 -13.86 -18.81 -6.77
CA ALA A 133 -13.10 -19.21 -7.95
C ALA A 133 -11.95 -18.23 -8.25
N MET A 134 -12.18 -16.91 -8.13
CA MET A 134 -11.13 -15.88 -8.27
C MET A 134 -10.07 -16.03 -7.17
N TYR A 135 -10.49 -16.24 -5.93
CA TYR A 135 -9.60 -16.53 -4.82
C TYR A 135 -8.75 -17.77 -5.06
N ALA A 136 -9.38 -18.90 -5.45
CA ALA A 136 -8.68 -20.15 -5.73
C ALA A 136 -7.61 -20.01 -6.83
N LEU A 137 -7.88 -19.16 -7.83
CA LEU A 137 -6.91 -18.86 -8.89
C LEU A 137 -5.69 -18.10 -8.35
N GLN A 138 -5.88 -17.19 -7.40
CA GLN A 138 -4.82 -16.33 -6.88
C GLN A 138 -4.08 -16.92 -5.68
N ILE A 139 -4.72 -17.75 -4.85
CA ILE A 139 -4.11 -18.32 -3.64
C ILE A 139 -2.88 -19.18 -3.98
N GLY A 140 -2.92 -19.91 -5.09
CA GLY A 140 -1.78 -20.69 -5.56
C GLY A 140 -0.56 -19.81 -5.91
N ARG A 141 -0.81 -18.67 -6.56
CA ARG A 141 0.22 -17.67 -6.89
C ARG A 141 0.79 -17.02 -5.62
N LYS A 142 -0.07 -16.68 -4.66
CA LYS A 142 0.30 -16.14 -3.36
C LYS A 142 1.21 -17.11 -2.61
N ASN A 143 0.79 -18.36 -2.45
CA ASN A 143 1.56 -19.38 -1.75
C ASN A 143 2.92 -19.64 -2.41
N LEU A 144 2.97 -19.64 -3.74
CA LEU A 144 4.22 -19.78 -4.49
C LEU A 144 5.15 -18.57 -4.28
N ALA A 145 4.59 -17.35 -4.28
CA ALA A 145 5.38 -16.13 -4.02
C ALA A 145 5.97 -16.14 -2.61
N ILE A 146 5.17 -16.47 -1.59
CA ILE A 146 5.61 -16.60 -0.20
C ILE A 146 6.72 -17.66 -0.10
N SER A 147 6.49 -18.86 -0.63
CA SER A 147 7.50 -19.95 -0.58
C SER A 147 8.81 -19.58 -1.27
N LYS A 148 8.75 -18.86 -2.41
CA LYS A 148 9.94 -18.36 -3.09
C LYS A 148 10.65 -17.28 -2.28
N ALA A 149 9.92 -16.40 -1.63
CA ALA A 149 10.45 -15.32 -0.80
C ALA A 149 11.20 -15.91 0.43
N ILE A 150 10.60 -16.87 1.11
CA ILE A 150 11.22 -17.56 2.26
C ILE A 150 12.52 -18.28 1.84
N ARG A 151 12.52 -19.01 0.72
CA ARG A 151 13.74 -19.69 0.23
C ARG A 151 14.89 -18.73 -0.10
N LYS A 152 14.60 -17.48 -0.42
CA LYS A 152 15.61 -16.46 -0.76
C LYS A 152 15.91 -15.51 0.38
N SER A 153 15.22 -15.68 1.51
CA SER A 153 15.38 -14.78 2.64
C SER A 153 16.64 -15.05 3.43
N VAL A 154 17.11 -14.00 4.09
CA VAL A 154 18.19 -14.03 5.06
C VAL A 154 17.79 -13.23 6.28
N LEU A 155 18.22 -13.68 7.46
CA LEU A 155 18.08 -12.91 8.69
C LEU A 155 19.42 -12.23 9.00
N LEU A 156 19.38 -10.92 9.21
CA LEU A 156 20.54 -10.08 9.54
C LEU A 156 20.21 -9.30 10.83
N GLY A 157 20.71 -9.78 11.96
CA GLY A 157 20.24 -9.31 13.26
C GLY A 157 18.77 -9.65 13.45
N HIS A 158 17.93 -8.65 13.67
CA HIS A 158 16.48 -8.77 13.77
C HIS A 158 15.73 -8.40 12.46
N THR A 159 16.48 -8.11 11.40
CA THR A 159 15.93 -7.73 10.10
C THR A 159 15.92 -8.92 9.13
N ALA A 160 14.75 -9.36 8.72
CA ALA A 160 14.58 -10.36 7.65
C ALA A 160 14.55 -9.67 6.29
N VAL A 161 15.36 -10.12 5.34
CA VAL A 161 15.50 -9.53 4.00
C VAL A 161 15.18 -10.56 2.94
N THR A 162 14.33 -10.20 1.98
CA THR A 162 13.98 -11.09 0.85
C THR A 162 13.65 -10.32 -0.42
N THR A 163 13.29 -11.08 -1.46
CA THR A 163 12.77 -10.54 -2.73
C THR A 163 11.39 -11.09 -3.04
N SER A 164 10.44 -10.22 -3.39
CA SER A 164 9.13 -10.62 -3.90
C SER A 164 8.55 -9.57 -4.86
N ASN A 165 7.75 -10.01 -5.83
CA ASN A 165 7.05 -9.13 -6.78
C ASN A 165 5.56 -8.97 -6.48
N GLY A 166 5.09 -9.38 -5.32
CA GLY A 166 3.69 -9.26 -4.89
C GLY A 166 3.49 -9.85 -3.50
N PHE A 167 2.26 -9.72 -3.00
CA PHE A 167 1.84 -10.24 -1.70
C PHE A 167 2.76 -9.81 -0.55
N THR A 168 3.18 -8.55 -0.58
CA THR A 168 4.26 -8.03 0.29
C THR A 168 3.94 -8.17 1.77
N SER A 169 2.70 -7.87 2.17
CA SER A 169 2.28 -7.99 3.58
C SER A 169 2.23 -9.44 4.04
N ASP A 170 1.75 -10.35 3.18
CA ASP A 170 1.71 -11.78 3.49
C ASP A 170 3.12 -12.39 3.56
N VAL A 171 4.02 -11.95 2.68
CA VAL A 171 5.45 -12.33 2.73
C VAL A 171 6.09 -11.84 4.01
N ALA A 172 5.83 -10.58 4.42
CA ALA A 172 6.37 -10.03 5.67
C ALA A 172 5.86 -10.78 6.89
N ALA A 173 4.54 -11.03 6.98
CA ALA A 173 3.97 -11.81 8.06
C ALA A 173 4.63 -13.20 8.16
N ARG A 174 4.81 -13.89 7.02
CA ARG A 174 5.45 -15.21 7.00
C ARG A 174 6.94 -15.16 7.38
N LEU A 175 7.68 -14.10 7.01
CA LEU A 175 9.05 -13.89 7.46
C LEU A 175 9.13 -13.70 8.98
N ARG A 176 8.20 -12.91 9.53
CA ARG A 176 8.12 -12.68 10.98
C ARG A 176 7.86 -13.95 11.74
N ASP A 177 6.96 -14.78 11.28
CA ASP A 177 6.66 -16.08 11.87
C ASP A 177 7.87 -17.03 11.81
N GLU A 178 8.58 -17.05 10.67
CA GLU A 178 9.71 -17.95 10.43
C GLU A 178 10.95 -17.57 11.24
N TYR A 179 11.24 -16.27 11.34
CA TYR A 179 12.49 -15.76 11.90
C TYR A 179 12.33 -15.03 13.24
N HIS A 180 11.10 -14.79 13.70
CA HIS A 180 10.79 -13.91 14.82
C HIS A 180 11.45 -12.52 14.65
N SER A 181 11.46 -12.03 13.41
CA SER A 181 12.04 -10.73 13.06
C SER A 181 11.19 -9.57 13.55
N THR A 182 11.84 -8.45 13.85
CA THR A 182 11.17 -7.19 14.22
C THR A 182 11.00 -6.26 13.01
N THR A 183 11.79 -6.53 11.95
CA THR A 183 11.79 -5.76 10.70
C THR A 183 11.86 -6.71 9.50
N GLU A 184 10.99 -6.50 8.51
CA GLU A 184 10.99 -7.24 7.24
C GLU A 184 11.22 -6.27 6.08
N LEU A 185 12.26 -6.54 5.28
CA LEU A 185 12.60 -5.82 4.06
C LEU A 185 12.32 -6.69 2.83
N ILE A 186 11.37 -6.28 2.02
CA ILE A 186 11.00 -6.99 0.79
C ILE A 186 11.37 -6.11 -0.41
N LEU A 187 12.32 -6.59 -1.23
CA LEU A 187 12.83 -5.86 -2.37
C LEU A 187 12.31 -6.41 -3.70
N ARG A 188 12.21 -5.54 -4.69
CA ARG A 188 12.01 -5.91 -6.09
C ARG A 188 13.29 -5.67 -6.88
N GLU A 189 13.46 -6.37 -8.00
CA GLU A 189 14.64 -6.27 -8.87
C GLU A 189 14.89 -4.85 -9.43
N ASN A 190 13.87 -4.01 -9.47
CA ASN A 190 13.95 -2.61 -9.93
C ASN A 190 14.32 -1.61 -8.81
N GLY A 191 14.60 -2.08 -7.59
CA GLY A 191 14.96 -1.26 -6.45
C GLY A 191 13.78 -0.74 -5.61
N ILE A 192 12.54 -1.05 -5.98
CA ILE A 192 11.40 -0.80 -5.11
C ILE A 192 11.53 -1.71 -3.89
N PHE A 193 11.32 -1.14 -2.72
CA PHE A 193 11.32 -1.89 -1.47
C PHE A 193 10.06 -1.60 -0.66
N SER A 194 9.72 -2.56 0.19
CA SER A 194 8.74 -2.41 1.25
C SER A 194 9.39 -2.77 2.57
N VAL A 195 9.03 -2.05 3.61
CA VAL A 195 9.47 -2.30 4.99
C VAL A 195 8.24 -2.49 5.87
N ARG A 196 8.30 -3.47 6.74
CA ARG A 196 7.32 -3.75 7.80
C ARG A 196 8.07 -3.84 9.12
N THR A 197 7.55 -3.22 10.16
CA THR A 197 8.19 -3.21 11.48
C THR A 197 7.18 -3.46 12.59
N VAL A 198 7.63 -4.12 13.66
CA VAL A 198 6.84 -4.26 14.88
C VAL A 198 6.70 -2.92 15.58
N ALA A 199 7.81 -2.18 15.74
CA ALA A 199 7.78 -0.80 16.21
C ALA A 199 7.23 0.15 15.11
N PRO A 200 6.59 1.28 15.45
CA PRO A 200 5.95 2.18 14.49
C PRO A 200 6.96 3.10 13.77
N VAL A 201 7.96 2.51 13.08
CA VAL A 201 9.11 3.21 12.48
C VAL A 201 9.29 2.99 10.97
N SER A 202 8.41 2.17 10.34
CA SER A 202 8.53 1.85 8.91
C SER A 202 8.58 3.10 8.02
N ASN A 203 7.72 4.08 8.27
CA ASN A 203 7.69 5.34 7.53
C ASN A 203 8.98 6.15 7.70
N GLN A 204 9.55 6.18 8.89
CA GLN A 204 10.81 6.88 9.16
C GLN A 204 11.96 6.25 8.37
N ILE A 205 12.04 4.92 8.34
CA ILE A 205 13.02 4.18 7.52
C ILE A 205 12.82 4.51 6.04
N ALA A 206 11.57 4.45 5.55
CA ALA A 206 11.26 4.70 4.14
C ALA A 206 11.59 6.14 3.71
N MET A 207 11.34 7.14 4.56
CA MET A 207 11.64 8.55 4.29
C MET A 207 13.13 8.81 4.06
N LEU A 208 14.04 8.04 4.66
CA LEU A 208 15.49 8.14 4.38
C LEU A 208 15.85 7.80 2.93
N PHE A 209 14.92 7.17 2.19
CA PHE A 209 15.09 6.74 0.79
C PHE A 209 14.01 7.33 -0.13
N ASN A 210 13.54 8.54 0.18
CA ASN A 210 12.48 9.24 -0.56
C ASN A 210 11.19 8.41 -0.70
N GLY A 211 10.89 7.63 0.32
CA GLY A 211 9.68 6.83 0.43
C GLY A 211 8.70 7.40 1.45
N GLY A 212 7.70 6.59 1.82
CA GLY A 212 6.69 6.95 2.80
C GLY A 212 5.75 5.78 3.08
N GLY A 213 4.68 6.04 3.80
CA GLY A 213 3.67 5.07 4.18
C GLY A 213 3.25 5.18 5.64
N HIS A 214 2.74 4.07 6.18
CA HIS A 214 2.28 3.98 7.55
C HIS A 214 3.44 3.69 8.54
N PRO A 215 3.25 3.95 9.84
CA PRO A 215 4.26 3.64 10.86
C PRO A 215 4.72 2.19 10.87
N HIS A 216 3.84 1.23 10.59
CA HIS A 216 4.15 -0.21 10.57
C HIS A 216 4.35 -0.78 9.17
N ALA A 217 4.05 -0.02 8.11
CA ALA A 217 4.04 -0.49 6.72
C ALA A 217 4.37 0.64 5.75
N ALA A 218 5.57 0.67 5.25
CA ALA A 218 6.03 1.72 4.36
C ALA A 218 6.86 1.14 3.19
N GLY A 219 7.28 2.01 2.29
CA GLY A 219 8.14 1.59 1.19
C GLY A 219 8.70 2.76 0.42
N GLY A 220 9.59 2.46 -0.51
CA GLY A 220 10.26 3.47 -1.31
C GLY A 220 10.98 2.86 -2.51
N ASN A 221 11.89 3.63 -3.09
CA ASN A 221 12.65 3.21 -4.25
C ASN A 221 14.13 3.59 -4.11
N LEU A 222 15.01 2.59 -4.16
CA LEU A 222 16.46 2.78 -4.11
C LEU A 222 17.05 3.35 -5.42
N SER A 223 16.19 3.68 -6.39
CA SER A 223 16.58 4.24 -7.69
C SER A 223 17.69 3.42 -8.35
N PHE A 224 17.44 2.14 -8.57
CA PHE A 224 18.39 1.24 -9.20
C PHE A 224 18.64 1.64 -10.67
N THR A 225 19.90 1.85 -11.00
CA THR A 225 20.36 1.89 -12.38
C THR A 225 20.33 0.48 -12.99
N ARG A 226 20.52 0.36 -14.31
CA ARG A 226 20.66 -0.96 -14.97
C ARG A 226 21.83 -1.77 -14.38
N ARG A 227 22.94 -1.10 -14.00
CA ARG A 227 24.08 -1.76 -13.32
C ARG A 227 23.69 -2.27 -11.94
N ASP A 228 22.94 -1.48 -11.17
CA ASP A 228 22.43 -1.91 -9.87
C ASP A 228 21.50 -3.12 -10.00
N GLN A 229 20.62 -3.16 -11.00
CA GLN A 229 19.73 -4.31 -11.24
C GLN A 229 20.50 -5.60 -11.55
N ILE A 230 21.53 -5.50 -12.39
CA ILE A 230 22.43 -6.63 -12.68
C ILE A 230 23.20 -7.04 -11.40
N GLY A 231 23.77 -6.06 -10.69
CA GLY A 231 24.46 -6.29 -9.43
C GLY A 231 23.56 -6.95 -8.40
N PHE A 232 22.31 -6.51 -8.27
CA PHE A 232 21.34 -7.08 -7.34
C PHE A 232 21.03 -8.57 -7.65
N LYS A 233 20.93 -8.92 -8.93
CA LYS A 233 20.76 -10.32 -9.35
C LYS A 233 21.95 -11.20 -8.99
N LEU A 234 23.18 -10.63 -8.99
CA LEU A 234 24.42 -11.37 -8.71
C LEU A 234 24.72 -11.48 -7.21
N VAL A 235 24.57 -10.37 -6.47
CA VAL A 235 25.00 -10.29 -5.06
C VAL A 235 23.88 -10.05 -4.06
N GLY A 236 22.64 -9.84 -4.51
CA GLY A 236 21.45 -9.70 -3.68
C GLY A 236 21.57 -8.57 -2.65
N TYR A 237 21.31 -8.91 -1.40
CA TYR A 237 21.37 -7.98 -0.25
C TYR A 237 22.75 -7.37 0.01
N ARG A 238 23.84 -7.92 -0.57
CA ARG A 238 25.20 -7.38 -0.46
C ARG A 238 25.44 -6.16 -1.34
N LEU A 239 24.52 -5.83 -2.26
CA LEU A 239 24.60 -4.60 -3.06
C LEU A 239 24.64 -3.37 -2.13
N ALA A 240 25.54 -2.42 -2.39
CA ALA A 240 25.80 -1.26 -1.52
C ALA A 240 24.51 -0.46 -1.16
N LYS A 241 23.62 -0.23 -2.13
CA LYS A 241 22.35 0.46 -1.88
C LYS A 241 21.43 -0.33 -0.95
N VAL A 242 21.38 -1.63 -1.09
CA VAL A 242 20.57 -2.51 -0.24
C VAL A 242 21.18 -2.58 1.18
N ARG A 243 22.50 -2.68 1.30
CA ARG A 243 23.17 -2.63 2.59
C ARG A 243 22.87 -1.35 3.37
N LYS A 244 22.84 -0.18 2.70
CA LYS A 244 22.47 1.08 3.34
C LYS A 244 21.05 1.05 3.88
N LEU A 245 20.10 0.42 3.16
CA LEU A 245 18.74 0.26 3.64
C LEU A 245 18.68 -0.67 4.87
N ILE A 246 19.41 -1.79 4.85
CA ILE A 246 19.50 -2.73 5.97
C ILE A 246 20.12 -2.03 7.20
N GLU A 247 21.22 -1.32 7.02
CA GLU A 247 21.90 -0.56 8.08
C GLU A 247 20.98 0.53 8.67
N ALA A 248 20.20 1.20 7.82
CA ALA A 248 19.21 2.16 8.29
C ALA A 248 18.09 1.49 9.11
N ALA A 249 17.54 0.38 8.64
CA ALA A 249 16.53 -0.39 9.36
C ALA A 249 17.04 -0.88 10.73
N SER A 250 18.25 -1.43 10.78
CA SER A 250 18.85 -1.95 12.03
C SER A 250 19.07 -0.87 13.11
N ARG A 251 19.16 0.41 12.75
CA ARG A 251 19.26 1.50 13.74
C ARG A 251 17.99 1.70 14.55
N PHE A 252 16.85 1.34 13.99
CA PHE A 252 15.54 1.42 14.64
C PHE A 252 15.17 0.14 15.40
N ASP A 253 15.92 -0.95 15.24
CA ASP A 253 15.68 -2.21 15.97
C ASP A 253 16.04 -2.12 17.48
N HIS A 254 16.76 -1.08 17.90
CA HIS A 254 17.26 -0.89 19.27
C HIS A 254 16.53 0.24 20.03
N SER A 255 15.50 0.82 19.44
CA SER A 255 14.62 1.83 20.05
C SER A 255 13.24 1.21 20.33
#